data_2d13228c5a0e64978dbd5b53bf7ef1be
#
_entry.id   2d13228c5a0e64978dbd5b53bf7ef1be
#
_cell.length_a   1.000
_cell.length_b   1.000
_cell.length_c   1.000
_cell.angle_alpha   90.00
_cell.angle_beta   90.00
_cell.angle_gamma   90.00
#
_symmetry.space_group_name_H-M   'P 1'
#
loop_
_entity.id
_entity.type
_entity.pdbx_description
1 polymer ?
#
loop_
_entity_poly.entity_id
_entity_poly.type
_entity_poly.pdbx_seq_one_letter_code
_entity_poly.pdbx_strand_id
1 'polypeptide(L)'
;MSTIIRRLLFVLVISAFGLAACQPDPGVTGTASESSTAAVVGSSTDEIPLGQLPEDVAPVAYQIDLTIMPEKDRFNGTVVIELDIDSARDHFYLHGQDIIANDVQVASGDQLFAASYEQVDDTGIVMISLPQAVQGRVRLQIDYDAPFNKALHGLYKVSESGRDYAFTQFEAISARLAFPGFDEPRFKTPFDITLRVAEDHVAISNTPELSSEIIDDMKVVRFASTKPLPTYLIAFAVGDLDVVEWTDLPATDIRPRPLPLRGIAVKGKGEQLAYALEGTNAIVTALESYFGTPYPWAKLDILAVPDFAAGAMENAGAITYRETLLLFDDTATPARKRRYKMVHAHELAHQWFGDLVTPAWWNDIWLNEAFATWMAHVAMDIAEPDSNYRRDLLGRGLRVMAGDSLV
;
A
#
# COMPACT_ATOMS: atom_id res chain seq x y z
N MET A 1 -35.60 -34.76 -1.02
CA MET A 1 -36.21 -33.47 -0.73
C MET A 1 -35.16 -32.39 -0.97
N SER A 2 -35.46 -31.62 -1.94
CA SER A 2 -34.78 -30.49 -2.56
C SER A 2 -34.25 -29.46 -1.60
N THR A 3 -33.01 -28.93 -1.81
CA THR A 3 -32.67 -27.56 -1.52
C THR A 3 -31.50 -27.06 -2.43
N ILE A 4 -31.79 -26.09 -3.16
CA ILE A 4 -31.20 -25.35 -4.22
C ILE A 4 -29.85 -24.72 -3.82
N ILE A 5 -28.81 -25.02 -4.62
CA ILE A 5 -27.52 -24.30 -4.64
C ILE A 5 -27.66 -23.12 -5.59
N ARG A 6 -27.59 -21.87 -5.08
CA ARG A 6 -27.44 -20.66 -5.88
C ARG A 6 -25.96 -20.45 -6.17
N ARG A 7 -25.57 -20.64 -7.43
CA ARG A 7 -24.32 -20.17 -8.00
C ARG A 7 -24.49 -18.73 -8.48
N LEU A 8 -23.69 -17.80 -7.96
CA LEU A 8 -23.47 -16.47 -8.57
C LEU A 8 -22.40 -16.63 -9.66
N LEU A 9 -22.82 -16.44 -10.91
CA LEU A 9 -21.92 -16.22 -12.05
C LEU A 9 -21.65 -14.70 -12.14
N PHE A 10 -20.38 -14.32 -12.10
CA PHE A 10 -19.92 -13.03 -12.58
C PHE A 10 -19.66 -13.15 -14.08
N VAL A 11 -20.45 -12.44 -14.87
CA VAL A 11 -20.28 -12.33 -16.32
C VAL A 11 -19.46 -11.08 -16.60
N LEU A 12 -18.25 -11.25 -17.13
CA LEU A 12 -17.42 -10.17 -17.69
C LEU A 12 -17.91 -9.90 -19.12
N VAL A 13 -18.48 -8.73 -19.37
CA VAL A 13 -18.87 -8.28 -20.71
C VAL A 13 -17.72 -7.45 -21.29
N ILE A 14 -17.01 -7.99 -22.28
CA ILE A 14 -16.07 -7.24 -23.11
C ILE A 14 -16.83 -6.79 -24.35
N SER A 15 -17.04 -5.48 -24.49
CA SER A 15 -17.61 -4.87 -25.70
C SER A 15 -16.50 -4.44 -26.63
N ALA A 16 -16.40 -5.09 -27.78
CA ALA A 16 -15.56 -4.66 -28.88
C ALA A 16 -16.21 -3.47 -29.59
N PHE A 17 -15.54 -2.33 -29.68
CA PHE A 17 -15.92 -1.22 -30.55
C PHE A 17 -15.03 -1.18 -31.78
N GLY A 18 -15.70 -1.23 -32.93
CA GLY A 18 -15.09 -1.17 -34.23
C GLY A 18 -14.56 0.20 -34.63
N LEU A 19 -13.44 0.19 -35.31
CA LEU A 19 -12.81 1.34 -35.95
C LEU A 19 -13.67 1.82 -37.14
N ALA A 20 -14.13 3.06 -37.10
CA ALA A 20 -14.60 3.80 -38.25
C ALA A 20 -13.62 4.94 -38.56
N ALA A 21 -12.97 4.84 -39.69
CA ALA A 21 -12.09 5.88 -40.23
C ALA A 21 -12.95 7.02 -40.79
N CYS A 22 -12.70 8.27 -40.40
CA CYS A 22 -13.17 9.47 -41.10
C CYS A 22 -12.00 10.20 -41.75
N GLN A 23 -12.13 10.45 -43.05
CA GLN A 23 -11.24 11.29 -43.85
C GLN A 23 -11.53 12.78 -43.61
N PRO A 24 -10.55 13.69 -43.79
CA PRO A 24 -10.75 15.11 -43.63
C PRO A 24 -11.22 15.78 -44.96
N ASP A 25 -12.15 16.72 -44.83
CA ASP A 25 -12.60 17.62 -45.91
C ASP A 25 -11.84 18.96 -45.83
N PRO A 26 -11.44 19.56 -46.94
CA PRO A 26 -10.66 20.79 -46.93
C PRO A 26 -11.51 22.05 -47.17
N GLY A 27 -11.21 23.09 -46.40
CA GLY A 27 -11.30 24.46 -46.83
C GLY A 27 -12.49 25.29 -46.39
N VAL A 28 -12.23 26.25 -45.45
CA VAL A 28 -12.78 27.61 -45.53
C VAL A 28 -11.79 28.55 -44.87
N THR A 29 -11.30 29.51 -45.64
CA THR A 29 -10.54 30.70 -45.22
C THR A 29 -11.49 31.73 -44.63
N GLY A 30 -11.23 32.22 -43.43
CA GLY A 30 -11.96 33.33 -42.79
C GLY A 30 -11.04 34.20 -41.93
N THR A 31 -11.02 35.44 -42.24
CA THR A 31 -10.21 36.59 -41.79
C THR A 31 -10.14 36.79 -40.29
N ALA A 32 -8.96 37.17 -39.82
CA ALA A 32 -8.67 37.63 -38.47
C ALA A 32 -9.47 38.89 -38.09
N SER A 33 -10.04 38.88 -36.90
CA SER A 33 -10.53 40.06 -36.18
C SER A 33 -9.85 40.07 -34.81
N GLU A 34 -9.03 41.10 -34.58
CA GLU A 34 -8.46 41.40 -33.28
C GLU A 34 -9.58 41.76 -32.29
N SER A 35 -9.66 41.04 -31.20
CA SER A 35 -10.52 41.42 -30.08
C SER A 35 -9.77 41.28 -28.76
N SER A 36 -9.56 42.43 -28.19
CA SER A 36 -9.32 42.79 -26.78
C SER A 36 -9.36 41.64 -25.77
N THR A 37 -8.20 41.35 -25.17
CA THR A 37 -8.05 40.51 -23.96
C THR A 37 -8.63 41.25 -22.74
N ALA A 38 -9.88 40.94 -22.41
CA ALA A 38 -10.37 41.06 -21.05
C ALA A 38 -10.00 39.76 -20.35
N ALA A 39 -9.25 39.82 -19.26
CA ALA A 39 -8.97 38.68 -18.38
C ALA A 39 -10.32 38.18 -17.84
N VAL A 40 -10.78 37.08 -18.38
CA VAL A 40 -11.88 36.32 -17.80
C VAL A 40 -11.25 35.63 -16.55
N VAL A 41 -11.59 36.15 -15.38
CA VAL A 41 -11.50 35.39 -14.15
C VAL A 41 -12.45 34.20 -14.33
N GLY A 42 -11.92 33.07 -14.78
CA GLY A 42 -12.67 31.84 -14.90
C GLY A 42 -13.02 31.33 -13.51
N SER A 43 -14.31 31.40 -13.16
CA SER A 43 -14.84 30.50 -12.17
C SER A 43 -14.77 29.10 -12.80
N SER A 44 -13.74 28.33 -12.48
CA SER A 44 -13.75 26.91 -12.74
C SER A 44 -14.86 26.32 -11.85
N THR A 45 -15.96 25.93 -12.46
CA THR A 45 -16.85 24.94 -11.84
C THR A 45 -16.05 23.65 -11.86
N ASP A 46 -15.17 23.44 -10.85
CA ASP A 46 -14.45 22.20 -10.72
C ASP A 46 -15.47 21.10 -10.42
N GLU A 47 -15.73 20.27 -11.42
CA GLU A 47 -16.52 19.06 -11.23
C GLU A 47 -15.79 18.16 -10.22
N ILE A 48 -16.54 17.46 -9.36
CA ILE A 48 -15.98 16.47 -8.45
C ILE A 48 -15.18 15.46 -9.28
N PRO A 49 -13.92 15.18 -8.94
CA PRO A 49 -13.09 14.24 -9.70
C PRO A 49 -13.75 12.86 -9.80
N LEU A 50 -13.71 12.26 -10.98
CA LEU A 50 -14.18 10.90 -11.22
C LEU A 50 -12.99 9.96 -11.41
N GLY A 51 -12.67 9.17 -10.39
CA GLY A 51 -11.61 8.15 -10.44
C GLY A 51 -10.24 8.66 -10.02
N GLN A 52 -9.64 9.61 -10.76
CA GLN A 52 -8.33 10.19 -10.44
C GLN A 52 -8.46 11.60 -9.89
N LEU A 53 -7.61 11.94 -8.91
CA LEU A 53 -7.48 13.32 -8.44
C LEU A 53 -6.88 14.22 -9.54
N PRO A 54 -7.14 15.53 -9.53
CA PRO A 54 -6.46 16.49 -10.40
C PRO A 54 -4.93 16.45 -10.22
N GLU A 55 -4.17 16.80 -11.26
CA GLU A 55 -2.71 16.73 -11.22
C GLU A 55 -2.03 17.98 -10.64
N ASP A 56 -2.77 19.06 -10.49
CA ASP A 56 -2.30 20.38 -10.09
C ASP A 56 -2.16 20.59 -8.57
N VAL A 57 -2.48 19.55 -7.79
CA VAL A 57 -2.15 19.44 -6.37
C VAL A 57 -1.49 18.10 -6.12
N ALA A 58 -0.28 18.11 -5.60
CA ALA A 58 0.48 16.89 -5.37
C ALA A 58 1.09 16.85 -3.95
N PRO A 59 1.05 15.69 -3.27
CA PRO A 59 1.74 15.51 -1.99
C PRO A 59 3.26 15.44 -2.21
N VAL A 60 4.00 15.93 -1.22
CA VAL A 60 5.46 15.96 -1.22
C VAL A 60 6.03 15.12 -0.09
N ALA A 61 5.38 15.14 1.07
CA ALA A 61 5.75 14.35 2.24
C ALA A 61 4.57 14.20 3.18
N TYR A 62 4.57 13.12 3.96
CA TYR A 62 3.60 12.88 5.02
C TYR A 62 4.27 12.78 6.38
N GLN A 63 3.59 13.29 7.41
CA GLN A 63 3.81 12.95 8.81
C GLN A 63 2.52 12.34 9.33
N ILE A 64 2.58 11.11 9.84
CA ILE A 64 1.42 10.37 10.35
C ILE A 64 1.70 10.04 11.81
N ASP A 65 0.84 10.50 12.72
CA ASP A 65 0.87 10.19 14.15
C ASP A 65 -0.46 9.52 14.51
N LEU A 66 -0.46 8.22 14.76
CA LEU A 66 -1.66 7.42 15.02
C LEU A 66 -1.65 6.87 16.44
N THR A 67 -2.79 6.97 17.11
CA THR A 67 -3.09 6.25 18.34
C THR A 67 -3.91 5.01 18.02
N ILE A 68 -3.30 3.83 18.13
CA ILE A 68 -3.89 2.54 17.78
C ILE A 68 -4.02 1.69 19.04
N MET A 69 -5.27 1.50 19.50
CA MET A 69 -5.67 0.67 20.62
C MET A 69 -6.64 -0.39 20.10
N PRO A 70 -6.16 -1.63 19.78
CA PRO A 70 -7.01 -2.65 19.13
C PRO A 70 -8.25 -3.04 19.93
N GLU A 71 -8.24 -2.90 21.25
CA GLU A 71 -9.37 -3.17 22.14
C GLU A 71 -10.52 -2.15 22.00
N LYS A 72 -10.26 -1.00 21.36
CA LYS A 72 -11.29 0.03 21.11
C LYS A 72 -11.96 -0.16 19.74
N ASP A 73 -13.07 0.52 19.52
CA ASP A 73 -13.79 0.46 18.24
C ASP A 73 -13.28 1.48 17.22
N ARG A 74 -12.54 2.48 17.67
CA ARG A 74 -12.00 3.57 16.84
C ARG A 74 -10.55 3.83 17.20
N PHE A 75 -9.82 4.33 16.24
CA PHE A 75 -8.49 4.91 16.40
C PHE A 75 -8.55 6.40 16.05
N ASN A 76 -7.55 7.15 16.42
CA ASN A 76 -7.42 8.56 16.08
C ASN A 76 -6.00 8.89 15.65
N GLY A 77 -5.83 10.02 15.01
CA GLY A 77 -4.51 10.47 14.59
C GLY A 77 -4.51 11.87 14.03
N THR A 78 -3.30 12.32 13.76
CA THR A 78 -3.00 13.54 13.02
C THR A 78 -2.24 13.15 11.78
N VAL A 79 -2.70 13.61 10.61
CA VAL A 79 -1.92 13.57 9.39
C VAL A 79 -1.51 14.98 8.99
N VAL A 80 -0.23 15.15 8.68
CA VAL A 80 0.30 16.37 8.09
C VAL A 80 0.83 16.05 6.70
N ILE A 81 0.36 16.79 5.70
CA ILE A 81 0.75 16.61 4.30
C ILE A 81 1.38 17.91 3.79
N GLU A 82 2.63 17.84 3.36
CA GLU A 82 3.23 18.89 2.57
C GLU A 82 2.74 18.77 1.13
N LEU A 83 2.18 19.85 0.59
CA LEU A 83 1.58 19.88 -0.74
C LEU A 83 2.27 20.91 -1.63
N ASP A 84 2.37 20.59 -2.92
CA ASP A 84 2.62 21.57 -3.98
C ASP A 84 1.31 21.85 -4.72
N ILE A 85 0.94 23.13 -4.85
CA ILE A 85 -0.26 23.61 -5.55
C ILE A 85 0.18 24.49 -6.72
N ASP A 86 -0.04 24.01 -7.94
CA ASP A 86 0.48 24.65 -9.16
C ASP A 86 -0.19 26.00 -9.47
N SER A 87 -1.48 26.13 -9.19
CA SER A 87 -2.28 27.33 -9.45
C SER A 87 -3.09 27.75 -8.24
N ALA A 88 -3.30 29.07 -8.06
CA ALA A 88 -4.05 29.62 -6.94
C ALA A 88 -5.48 29.05 -6.90
N ARG A 89 -5.87 28.46 -5.77
CA ARG A 89 -7.19 27.86 -5.55
C ARG A 89 -7.62 27.97 -4.10
N ASP A 90 -8.91 28.02 -3.90
CA ASP A 90 -9.57 28.04 -2.58
C ASP A 90 -10.13 26.68 -2.16
N HIS A 91 -9.98 25.66 -3.01
CA HIS A 91 -10.30 24.29 -2.67
C HIS A 91 -9.43 23.30 -3.46
N PHE A 92 -9.30 22.07 -2.94
CA PHE A 92 -8.65 20.95 -3.61
C PHE A 92 -9.20 19.62 -3.08
N TYR A 93 -8.86 18.54 -3.77
CA TYR A 93 -9.38 17.21 -3.48
C TYR A 93 -8.28 16.28 -2.97
N LEU A 94 -8.66 15.39 -2.07
CA LEU A 94 -7.89 14.25 -1.60
C LEU A 94 -8.83 13.08 -1.32
N HIS A 95 -8.33 11.98 -0.77
CA HIS A 95 -9.13 10.82 -0.38
C HIS A 95 -9.22 10.71 1.14
N GLY A 96 -10.39 10.31 1.62
CA GLY A 96 -10.68 9.93 3.00
C GLY A 96 -12.09 9.36 3.06
N GLN A 97 -12.25 8.20 3.67
CA GLN A 97 -13.53 7.51 3.73
C GLN A 97 -13.86 7.09 5.16
N ASP A 98 -15.09 7.39 5.60
CA ASP A 98 -15.56 7.11 6.96
C ASP A 98 -14.72 7.77 8.08
N ILE A 99 -14.00 8.84 7.74
CA ILE A 99 -13.15 9.65 8.62
C ILE A 99 -13.93 10.83 9.16
N ILE A 100 -13.83 11.06 10.46
CA ILE A 100 -14.36 12.25 11.12
C ILE A 100 -13.19 13.21 11.36
N ALA A 101 -13.11 14.27 10.56
CA ALA A 101 -12.13 15.32 10.77
C ALA A 101 -12.58 16.23 11.93
N ASN A 102 -11.73 16.34 12.95
CA ASN A 102 -12.03 17.12 14.16
C ASN A 102 -11.48 18.55 14.04
N ASP A 103 -10.32 18.71 13.43
CA ASP A 103 -9.69 20.00 13.11
C ASP A 103 -8.94 19.89 11.79
N VAL A 104 -9.05 20.93 10.96
CA VAL A 104 -8.37 21.00 9.66
C VAL A 104 -7.74 22.37 9.49
N GLN A 105 -6.44 22.39 9.30
CA GLN A 105 -5.66 23.61 9.17
C GLN A 105 -4.76 23.56 7.93
N VAL A 106 -4.66 24.68 7.25
CA VAL A 106 -3.72 24.85 6.13
C VAL A 106 -2.81 26.05 6.41
N ALA A 107 -1.50 25.78 6.42
CA ALA A 107 -0.47 26.81 6.51
C ALA A 107 0.09 27.12 5.13
N SER A 108 0.14 28.40 4.75
CA SER A 108 0.73 28.92 3.52
C SER A 108 1.58 30.14 3.83
N GLY A 109 2.91 30.00 3.71
CA GLY A 109 3.85 31.00 4.23
C GLY A 109 3.65 31.23 5.73
N ASP A 110 3.48 32.49 6.13
CA ASP A 110 3.23 32.87 7.54
C ASP A 110 1.75 32.86 7.93
N GLN A 111 0.86 32.45 7.04
CA GLN A 111 -0.58 32.45 7.27
C GLN A 111 -1.06 31.04 7.63
N LEU A 112 -2.01 30.99 8.59
CA LEU A 112 -2.69 29.76 9.01
C LEU A 112 -4.19 29.95 8.81
N PHE A 113 -4.83 29.00 8.14
CA PHE A 113 -6.26 29.00 7.84
C PHE A 113 -6.92 27.79 8.45
N ALA A 114 -8.08 27.99 9.07
CA ALA A 114 -9.03 26.89 9.28
C ALA A 114 -9.64 26.51 7.93
N ALA A 115 -9.72 25.23 7.64
CA ALA A 115 -10.30 24.69 6.43
C ALA A 115 -11.49 23.78 6.74
N SER A 116 -12.36 23.54 5.76
CA SER A 116 -13.39 22.52 5.88
C SER A 116 -12.95 21.22 5.22
N TYR A 117 -13.49 20.11 5.71
CA TYR A 117 -13.30 18.75 5.21
C TYR A 117 -14.68 18.19 4.89
N GLU A 118 -14.96 17.87 3.64
CA GLU A 118 -16.23 17.33 3.21
C GLU A 118 -16.04 16.13 2.29
N GLN A 119 -16.47 14.95 2.71
CA GLN A 119 -16.53 13.80 1.82
C GLN A 119 -17.66 14.02 0.82
N VAL A 120 -17.33 14.17 -0.47
CA VAL A 120 -18.28 14.60 -1.51
C VAL A 120 -18.83 13.45 -2.34
N ASP A 121 -18.30 12.24 -2.18
CA ASP A 121 -18.84 11.03 -2.81
C ASP A 121 -18.61 9.77 -1.97
N ASP A 122 -19.26 8.66 -2.37
CA ASP A 122 -19.19 7.37 -1.68
C ASP A 122 -17.85 6.63 -1.91
N THR A 123 -17.03 7.08 -2.85
CA THR A 123 -15.69 6.47 -3.13
C THR A 123 -14.61 7.04 -2.23
N GLY A 124 -14.95 8.04 -1.42
CA GLY A 124 -14.04 8.68 -0.49
C GLY A 124 -13.27 9.85 -1.10
N ILE A 125 -13.81 10.51 -2.11
CA ILE A 125 -13.30 11.83 -2.52
C ILE A 125 -13.71 12.84 -1.46
N VAL A 126 -12.73 13.63 -1.02
CA VAL A 126 -12.88 14.68 -0.02
C VAL A 126 -12.47 16.01 -0.63
N MET A 127 -13.31 17.01 -0.43
CA MET A 127 -12.99 18.41 -0.74
C MET A 127 -12.49 19.13 0.51
N ILE A 128 -11.32 19.73 0.41
CA ILE A 128 -10.77 20.67 1.38
C ILE A 128 -11.05 22.08 0.86
N SER A 129 -11.81 22.90 1.60
CA SER A 129 -12.13 24.27 1.22
C SER A 129 -11.49 25.27 2.17
N LEU A 130 -10.98 26.36 1.61
CA LEU A 130 -10.23 27.41 2.27
C LEU A 130 -10.96 28.75 2.18
N PRO A 131 -10.81 29.67 3.15
CA PRO A 131 -11.43 30.97 3.10
C PRO A 131 -10.83 31.91 2.03
N GLN A 132 -9.65 31.57 1.49
CA GLN A 132 -8.99 32.27 0.40
C GLN A 132 -8.08 31.35 -0.39
N ALA A 133 -7.79 31.73 -1.62
CA ALA A 133 -6.93 30.96 -2.51
C ALA A 133 -5.47 30.91 -2.00
N VAL A 134 -4.86 29.74 -2.13
CA VAL A 134 -3.44 29.48 -1.83
C VAL A 134 -2.75 28.88 -3.06
N GLN A 135 -1.42 29.05 -3.16
CA GLN A 135 -0.58 28.54 -4.25
C GLN A 135 0.82 28.21 -3.73
N GLY A 136 1.52 27.32 -4.42
CA GLY A 136 2.87 26.90 -4.09
C GLY A 136 2.90 25.88 -2.95
N ARG A 137 3.94 25.93 -2.12
CA ARG A 137 4.12 25.00 -1.01
C ARG A 137 3.18 25.35 0.14
N VAL A 138 2.32 24.40 0.53
CA VAL A 138 1.43 24.52 1.68
C VAL A 138 1.51 23.27 2.57
N ARG A 139 1.14 23.43 3.83
CA ARG A 139 1.10 22.35 4.81
C ARG A 139 -0.35 22.18 5.27
N LEU A 140 -0.95 21.03 4.93
CA LEU A 140 -2.27 20.60 5.40
C LEU A 140 -2.09 19.75 6.65
N GLN A 141 -2.80 20.07 7.74
CA GLN A 141 -2.92 19.25 8.93
C GLN A 141 -4.37 18.88 9.15
N ILE A 142 -4.62 17.59 9.43
CA ILE A 142 -5.96 17.07 9.76
C ILE A 142 -5.83 16.23 11.02
N ASP A 143 -6.55 16.64 12.08
CA ASP A 143 -6.77 15.84 13.27
C ASP A 143 -8.09 15.09 13.10
N TYR A 144 -8.08 13.79 13.30
CA TYR A 144 -9.24 12.96 12.96
C TYR A 144 -9.38 11.72 13.84
N ASP A 145 -10.54 11.11 13.76
CA ASP A 145 -10.79 9.76 14.23
C ASP A 145 -11.52 8.93 13.16
N ALA A 146 -11.25 7.61 13.14
CA ALA A 146 -11.85 6.68 12.20
C ALA A 146 -12.16 5.33 12.88
N PRO A 147 -13.16 4.59 12.40
CA PRO A 147 -13.45 3.26 12.91
C PRO A 147 -12.39 2.25 12.41
N PHE A 148 -12.06 1.26 13.23
CA PHE A 148 -11.42 0.06 12.68
C PHE A 148 -12.36 -0.59 11.67
N ASN A 149 -11.82 -0.95 10.49
CA ASN A 149 -12.62 -1.59 9.47
C ASN A 149 -13.06 -2.99 9.95
N LYS A 150 -14.27 -3.39 9.58
CA LYS A 150 -14.84 -4.70 9.92
C LYS A 150 -14.57 -5.76 8.84
N ALA A 151 -14.21 -5.32 7.64
CA ALA A 151 -13.69 -6.17 6.59
C ALA A 151 -12.15 -6.23 6.69
N LEU A 152 -11.51 -7.18 6.02
CA LEU A 152 -10.06 -7.39 6.13
C LEU A 152 -9.30 -6.46 5.18
N HIS A 153 -9.56 -5.14 5.25
CA HIS A 153 -8.88 -4.08 4.50
C HIS A 153 -8.93 -2.75 5.26
N GLY A 154 -8.14 -1.75 4.85
CA GLY A 154 -7.91 -0.55 5.65
C GLY A 154 -7.08 -0.88 6.90
N LEU A 155 -7.25 -0.12 7.96
CA LEU A 155 -6.78 -0.49 9.30
C LEU A 155 -7.91 -1.27 9.99
N TYR A 156 -7.71 -2.57 10.17
CA TYR A 156 -8.70 -3.49 10.74
C TYR A 156 -8.18 -4.18 11.99
N LYS A 157 -9.07 -4.78 12.76
CA LYS A 157 -8.69 -5.53 13.95
C LYS A 157 -9.08 -7.00 13.88
N VAL A 158 -8.30 -7.82 14.56
CA VAL A 158 -8.47 -9.25 14.69
C VAL A 158 -8.36 -9.63 16.15
N SER A 159 -9.25 -10.50 16.62
CA SER A 159 -9.17 -11.09 17.96
C SER A 159 -8.69 -12.53 17.84
N GLU A 160 -7.55 -12.82 18.46
CA GLU A 160 -6.97 -14.18 18.46
C GLU A 160 -6.57 -14.56 19.90
N SER A 161 -7.04 -15.73 20.35
CA SER A 161 -6.73 -16.27 21.67
C SER A 161 -7.02 -15.28 22.82
N GLY A 162 -8.10 -14.48 22.69
CA GLY A 162 -8.53 -13.52 23.68
C GLY A 162 -7.70 -12.22 23.76
N ARG A 163 -6.88 -11.94 22.74
CA ARG A 163 -6.15 -10.69 22.54
C ARG A 163 -6.59 -10.02 21.26
N ASP A 164 -6.59 -8.70 21.25
CA ASP A 164 -6.90 -7.89 20.07
C ASP A 164 -5.63 -7.37 19.41
N TYR A 165 -5.62 -7.38 18.09
CA TYR A 165 -4.54 -6.94 17.23
C TYR A 165 -5.08 -6.03 16.16
N ALA A 166 -4.27 -5.10 15.68
CA ALA A 166 -4.59 -4.27 14.52
C ALA A 166 -3.56 -4.48 13.41
N PHE A 167 -4.05 -4.61 12.18
CA PHE A 167 -3.24 -4.79 10.98
C PHE A 167 -3.78 -3.93 9.85
N THR A 168 -2.96 -3.73 8.84
CA THR A 168 -3.35 -3.00 7.63
C THR A 168 -3.40 -3.90 6.40
N GLN A 169 -4.34 -3.59 5.49
CA GLN A 169 -4.33 -4.02 4.10
C GLN A 169 -4.84 -2.85 3.26
N PHE A 170 -3.96 -2.17 2.56
CA PHE A 170 -4.30 -0.94 1.87
C PHE A 170 -4.49 -1.08 0.36
N GLU A 171 -3.91 -2.08 -0.25
CA GLU A 171 -4.10 -2.32 -1.68
C GLU A 171 -5.57 -2.71 -1.99
N ALA A 172 -6.18 -2.13 -3.01
CA ALA A 172 -5.62 -1.10 -3.89
C ALA A 172 -5.82 0.32 -3.34
N ILE A 173 -7.01 0.66 -2.77
CA ILE A 173 -7.45 2.01 -2.44
C ILE A 173 -8.00 2.12 -1.01
N SER A 174 -7.45 1.33 -0.09
CA SER A 174 -7.99 1.25 1.28
C SER A 174 -7.16 2.03 2.31
N ALA A 175 -6.08 2.72 1.91
CA ALA A 175 -5.37 3.63 2.81
C ALA A 175 -6.25 4.81 3.24
N ARG A 176 -7.16 5.25 2.38
CA ARG A 176 -8.17 6.29 2.66
C ARG A 176 -9.14 5.98 3.80
N LEU A 177 -9.22 4.71 4.23
CA LEU A 177 -9.97 4.28 5.41
C LEU A 177 -9.17 4.44 6.71
N ALA A 178 -7.85 4.67 6.61
CA ALA A 178 -6.96 4.77 7.75
C ALA A 178 -6.46 6.20 7.98
N PHE A 179 -6.21 6.95 6.94
CA PHE A 179 -5.79 8.35 7.02
C PHE A 179 -6.18 9.13 5.76
N PRO A 180 -6.51 10.43 5.89
CA PRO A 180 -6.71 11.29 4.73
C PRO A 180 -5.42 11.43 3.90
N GLY A 181 -5.53 11.38 2.56
CA GLY A 181 -4.35 11.50 1.71
C GLY A 181 -4.62 11.34 0.23
N PHE A 182 -3.57 11.30 -0.55
CA PHE A 182 -3.59 11.11 -2.01
C PHE A 182 -3.40 9.62 -2.32
N ASP A 183 -4.49 8.87 -2.21
CA ASP A 183 -4.52 7.40 -2.26
C ASP A 183 -4.54 6.87 -3.69
N GLU A 184 -3.47 7.20 -4.43
CA GLU A 184 -3.21 6.78 -5.81
C GLU A 184 -1.74 6.35 -5.96
N PRO A 185 -1.44 5.32 -6.76
CA PRO A 185 -0.09 4.75 -6.84
C PRO A 185 0.96 5.69 -7.45
N ARG A 186 0.54 6.69 -8.22
CA ARG A 186 1.45 7.69 -8.82
C ARG A 186 2.07 8.65 -7.80
N PHE A 187 1.44 8.83 -6.64
CA PHE A 187 1.93 9.73 -5.60
C PHE A 187 2.87 8.98 -4.66
N LYS A 188 4.15 9.01 -4.99
CA LYS A 188 5.21 8.42 -4.16
C LYS A 188 5.90 9.50 -3.35
N THR A 189 5.76 9.42 -2.04
CA THR A 189 6.31 10.40 -1.09
C THR A 189 7.00 9.72 0.08
N PRO A 190 7.92 10.38 0.80
CA PRO A 190 8.38 9.90 2.08
C PRO A 190 7.29 10.04 3.15
N PHE A 191 7.27 9.09 4.09
CA PHE A 191 6.40 9.07 5.26
C PHE A 191 7.23 9.04 6.54
N ASP A 192 6.96 9.99 7.44
CA ASP A 192 7.41 9.98 8.83
C ASP A 192 6.27 9.42 9.68
N ILE A 193 6.48 8.26 10.30
CA ILE A 193 5.42 7.52 11.00
C ILE A 193 5.72 7.49 12.48
N THR A 194 4.71 7.83 13.28
CA THR A 194 4.68 7.67 14.73
C THR A 194 3.44 6.86 15.12
N LEU A 195 3.62 5.81 15.90
CA LEU A 195 2.52 5.01 16.45
C LEU A 195 2.50 5.14 17.97
N ARG A 196 1.32 5.46 18.52
CA ARG A 196 1.04 5.49 19.95
C ARG A 196 0.19 4.29 20.31
N VAL A 197 0.71 3.42 21.15
CA VAL A 197 0.12 2.13 21.48
C VAL A 197 0.12 1.88 22.98
N ALA A 198 -0.55 0.84 23.45
CA ALA A 198 -0.45 0.42 24.85
C ALA A 198 1.01 0.09 25.21
N GLU A 199 1.40 0.27 26.45
CA GLU A 199 2.79 0.10 26.92
C GLU A 199 3.35 -1.29 26.61
N ASP A 200 2.51 -2.32 26.73
CA ASP A 200 2.86 -3.74 26.52
C ASP A 200 2.69 -4.18 25.05
N HIS A 201 2.12 -3.34 24.18
CA HIS A 201 1.99 -3.66 22.76
C HIS A 201 3.29 -3.41 21.98
N VAL A 202 3.47 -4.21 20.94
CA VAL A 202 4.48 -3.99 19.91
C VAL A 202 3.84 -3.21 18.77
N ALA A 203 4.60 -2.27 18.20
CA ALA A 203 4.24 -1.54 16.99
C ALA A 203 5.26 -1.84 15.88
N ILE A 204 4.78 -2.20 14.71
CA ILE A 204 5.59 -2.47 13.50
C ILE A 204 5.12 -1.56 12.38
N SER A 205 6.08 -1.06 11.58
CA SER A 205 5.82 -0.33 10.35
C SER A 205 6.88 -0.69 9.29
N ASN A 206 6.86 0.01 8.15
CA ASN A 206 7.74 -0.24 6.98
C ASN A 206 9.24 -0.12 7.27
N THR A 207 9.62 0.76 8.18
CA THR A 207 11.03 1.13 8.44
C THR A 207 11.47 0.75 9.85
N PRO A 208 12.78 0.74 10.14
CA PRO A 208 13.26 0.51 11.50
C PRO A 208 12.74 1.54 12.50
N GLU A 209 12.52 1.10 13.72
CA GLU A 209 12.28 1.95 14.88
C GLU A 209 13.50 2.83 15.14
N LEU A 210 13.28 4.14 15.33
CA LEU A 210 14.30 5.10 15.75
C LEU A 210 14.31 5.32 17.26
N SER A 211 13.12 5.38 17.85
CA SER A 211 12.95 5.59 19.30
C SER A 211 11.63 5.03 19.78
N SER A 212 11.63 4.59 21.03
CA SER A 212 10.44 4.20 21.78
C SER A 212 10.52 4.81 23.16
N GLU A 213 9.49 5.50 23.59
CA GLU A 213 9.41 6.17 24.89
C GLU A 213 7.98 6.10 25.42
N ILE A 214 7.83 6.12 26.75
CA ILE A 214 6.51 6.20 27.39
C ILE A 214 6.17 7.67 27.63
N ILE A 215 5.07 8.12 27.04
CA ILE A 215 4.53 9.48 27.20
C ILE A 215 3.05 9.33 27.53
N ASP A 216 2.61 9.90 28.66
CA ASP A 216 1.21 9.87 29.12
C ASP A 216 0.62 8.44 29.14
N ASP A 217 1.36 7.50 29.74
CA ASP A 217 1.00 6.07 29.86
C ASP A 217 0.84 5.32 28.53
N MET A 218 1.35 5.89 27.45
CA MET A 218 1.36 5.27 26.12
C MET A 218 2.79 5.10 25.62
N LYS A 219 3.05 4.00 24.95
CA LYS A 219 4.29 3.80 24.19
C LYS A 219 4.19 4.56 22.87
N VAL A 220 5.10 5.50 22.66
CA VAL A 220 5.24 6.30 21.45
C VAL A 220 6.44 5.77 20.68
N VAL A 221 6.18 5.13 19.56
CA VAL A 221 7.21 4.54 18.68
C VAL A 221 7.36 5.39 17.43
N ARG A 222 8.56 5.91 17.19
CA ARG A 222 8.91 6.67 15.98
C ARG A 222 9.75 5.83 15.06
N PHE A 223 9.37 5.80 13.80
CA PHE A 223 10.06 5.05 12.76
C PHE A 223 10.93 5.96 11.90
N ALA A 224 11.95 5.39 11.26
CA ALA A 224 12.73 6.12 10.26
C ALA A 224 11.86 6.53 9.09
N SER A 225 12.15 7.68 8.48
CA SER A 225 11.45 8.13 7.27
C SER A 225 11.55 7.07 6.17
N THR A 226 10.44 6.83 5.48
CA THR A 226 10.46 5.91 4.34
C THR A 226 11.19 6.53 3.14
N LYS A 227 11.68 5.72 2.22
CA LYS A 227 11.88 6.18 0.85
C LYS A 227 10.51 6.53 0.25
N PRO A 228 10.44 7.25 -0.88
CA PRO A 228 9.17 7.55 -1.51
C PRO A 228 8.36 6.28 -1.81
N LEU A 229 7.18 6.18 -1.21
CA LEU A 229 6.20 5.09 -1.37
C LEU A 229 4.82 5.66 -1.71
N PRO A 230 3.99 4.92 -2.44
CA PRO A 230 2.56 5.21 -2.49
C PRO A 230 1.88 4.74 -1.20
N THR A 231 0.70 5.26 -0.93
CA THR A 231 -0.08 4.98 0.29
C THR A 231 -0.38 3.48 0.47
N TYR A 232 -0.63 2.75 -0.62
CA TYR A 232 -1.04 1.34 -0.54
C TYR A 232 0.05 0.41 0.00
N LEU A 233 1.32 0.82 -0.02
CA LEU A 233 2.46 0.06 0.52
C LEU A 233 2.79 0.35 1.99
N ILE A 234 2.07 1.29 2.62
CA ILE A 234 2.25 1.59 4.05
C ILE A 234 1.61 0.48 4.89
N ALA A 235 2.31 0.07 5.93
CA ALA A 235 1.89 -1.01 6.80
C ALA A 235 2.00 -0.66 8.27
N PHE A 236 1.00 -1.09 9.05
CA PHE A 236 1.02 -1.09 10.51
C PHE A 236 0.61 -2.44 11.06
N ALA A 237 1.29 -2.89 12.12
CA ALA A 237 0.85 -4.00 12.94
C ALA A 237 1.04 -3.64 14.42
N VAL A 238 -0.02 -3.79 15.21
CA VAL A 238 -0.05 -3.41 16.63
C VAL A 238 -0.72 -4.48 17.46
N GLY A 239 -0.13 -4.83 18.61
CA GLY A 239 -0.68 -5.76 19.59
C GLY A 239 0.38 -6.45 20.42
N ASP A 240 -0.01 -7.45 21.23
CA ASP A 240 0.93 -8.35 21.93
C ASP A 240 1.51 -9.36 20.93
N LEU A 241 2.50 -8.90 20.15
CA LEU A 241 3.14 -9.66 19.07
C LEU A 241 4.42 -10.36 19.57
N ASP A 242 4.67 -11.56 19.07
CA ASP A 242 6.00 -12.17 19.14
C ASP A 242 6.86 -11.58 18.01
N VAL A 243 8.01 -11.03 18.38
CA VAL A 243 9.05 -10.58 17.44
C VAL A 243 10.22 -11.55 17.52
N VAL A 244 10.50 -12.22 16.43
CA VAL A 244 11.60 -13.19 16.30
C VAL A 244 12.73 -12.51 15.52
N GLU A 245 13.74 -12.04 16.25
CA GLU A 245 14.99 -11.59 15.63
C GLU A 245 15.67 -12.81 14.99
N TRP A 246 16.01 -12.69 13.70
CA TRP A 246 16.71 -13.75 12.97
C TRP A 246 18.12 -13.31 12.64
N THR A 247 18.92 -14.25 12.13
CA THR A 247 20.25 -13.92 11.60
C THR A 247 20.07 -12.97 10.42
N ASP A 248 20.75 -11.82 10.47
CA ASP A 248 20.78 -10.85 9.37
C ASP A 248 21.22 -11.53 8.08
N LEU A 249 20.61 -11.14 6.97
CA LEU A 249 21.09 -11.56 5.67
C LEU A 249 22.49 -10.95 5.45
N PRO A 250 23.54 -11.77 5.19
CA PRO A 250 24.92 -11.29 5.18
C PRO A 250 25.16 -10.30 4.04
N ALA A 251 26.17 -9.45 4.21
CA ALA A 251 26.66 -8.61 3.12
C ALA A 251 27.16 -9.47 1.93
N THR A 252 26.95 -8.98 0.72
CA THR A 252 27.40 -9.57 -0.54
C THR A 252 28.06 -8.50 -1.40
N ASP A 253 28.59 -8.88 -2.57
CA ASP A 253 29.14 -7.90 -3.53
C ASP A 253 28.06 -6.91 -4.04
N ILE A 254 26.79 -7.32 -4.02
CA ILE A 254 25.65 -6.48 -4.44
C ILE A 254 25.07 -5.74 -3.24
N ARG A 255 24.87 -6.41 -2.11
CA ARG A 255 24.39 -5.85 -0.85
C ARG A 255 25.57 -5.57 0.10
N PRO A 256 26.06 -4.33 0.19
CA PRO A 256 27.31 -4.03 0.91
C PRO A 256 27.17 -4.04 2.44
N ARG A 257 25.94 -4.16 2.97
CA ARG A 257 25.62 -4.20 4.40
C ARG A 257 24.71 -5.38 4.71
N PRO A 258 24.84 -6.00 5.90
CA PRO A 258 23.84 -6.95 6.34
C PRO A 258 22.44 -6.33 6.34
N LEU A 259 21.43 -7.14 6.05
CA LEU A 259 20.04 -6.73 6.08
C LEU A 259 19.35 -7.40 7.27
N PRO A 260 18.84 -6.61 8.25
CA PRO A 260 18.07 -7.13 9.36
C PRO A 260 16.85 -7.91 8.88
N LEU A 261 16.66 -9.12 9.44
CA LEU A 261 15.55 -10.00 9.16
C LEU A 261 14.82 -10.33 10.46
N ARG A 262 13.50 -10.11 10.48
CA ARG A 262 12.65 -10.47 11.61
C ARG A 262 11.40 -11.18 11.15
N GLY A 263 10.90 -12.07 12.01
CA GLY A 263 9.58 -12.66 11.87
C GLY A 263 8.63 -12.11 12.94
N ILE A 264 7.42 -11.75 12.56
CA ILE A 264 6.40 -11.22 13.46
C ILE A 264 5.16 -12.11 13.40
N ALA A 265 4.63 -12.49 14.55
CA ALA A 265 3.40 -13.26 14.67
C ALA A 265 2.59 -12.81 15.88
N VAL A 266 1.33 -13.18 15.95
CA VAL A 266 0.54 -13.03 17.18
C VAL A 266 1.14 -13.89 18.30
N LYS A 267 0.92 -13.48 19.53
CA LYS A 267 1.50 -14.08 20.73
C LYS A 267 1.39 -15.60 20.78
N GLY A 268 2.53 -16.25 21.02
CA GLY A 268 2.67 -17.71 21.15
C GLY A 268 2.86 -18.45 19.83
N LYS A 269 2.96 -17.75 18.68
CA LYS A 269 3.18 -18.36 17.35
C LYS A 269 4.57 -18.11 16.78
N GLY A 270 5.45 -17.36 17.46
CA GLY A 270 6.77 -16.95 16.95
C GLY A 270 7.67 -18.12 16.53
N GLU A 271 7.70 -19.24 17.29
CA GLU A 271 8.53 -20.40 16.98
C GLU A 271 8.20 -21.03 15.61
N GLN A 272 6.96 -20.88 15.13
CA GLN A 272 6.52 -21.43 13.86
C GLN A 272 7.05 -20.65 12.62
N LEU A 273 7.70 -19.52 12.83
CA LEU A 273 8.30 -18.68 11.77
C LEU A 273 9.67 -19.21 11.27
N ALA A 274 10.32 -20.10 12.02
CA ALA A 274 11.70 -20.53 11.76
C ALA A 274 11.93 -20.99 10.31
N TYR A 275 11.03 -21.85 9.78
CA TYR A 275 11.15 -22.34 8.40
C TYR A 275 11.07 -21.22 7.37
N ALA A 276 10.22 -20.24 7.60
CA ALA A 276 10.04 -19.11 6.70
C ALA A 276 11.27 -18.19 6.68
N LEU A 277 11.82 -17.91 7.86
CA LEU A 277 12.99 -17.06 8.02
C LEU A 277 14.26 -17.71 7.43
N GLU A 278 14.45 -19.02 7.62
CA GLU A 278 15.63 -19.77 7.13
C GLU A 278 15.79 -19.66 5.61
N GLY A 279 14.68 -19.76 4.84
CA GLY A 279 14.72 -19.76 3.38
C GLY A 279 14.90 -18.39 2.73
N THR A 280 14.72 -17.30 3.47
CA THR A 280 14.64 -15.92 2.93
C THR A 280 15.94 -15.48 2.26
N ASN A 281 17.11 -15.77 2.85
CA ASN A 281 18.40 -15.32 2.32
C ASN A 281 18.66 -15.81 0.89
N ALA A 282 18.38 -17.06 0.58
CA ALA A 282 18.61 -17.62 -0.74
C ALA A 282 17.79 -16.92 -1.82
N ILE A 283 16.54 -16.60 -1.52
CA ILE A 283 15.62 -15.93 -2.45
C ILE A 283 16.04 -14.47 -2.67
N VAL A 284 16.32 -13.72 -1.60
CA VAL A 284 16.79 -12.33 -1.71
C VAL A 284 18.09 -12.26 -2.51
N THR A 285 19.06 -13.15 -2.23
CA THR A 285 20.32 -13.19 -2.98
C THR A 285 20.11 -13.52 -4.46
N ALA A 286 19.18 -14.42 -4.79
CA ALA A 286 18.83 -14.73 -6.18
C ALA A 286 18.24 -13.51 -6.91
N LEU A 287 17.33 -12.78 -6.27
CA LEU A 287 16.73 -11.56 -6.82
C LEU A 287 17.76 -10.45 -6.99
N GLU A 288 18.58 -10.19 -5.98
CA GLU A 288 19.69 -9.22 -6.08
C GLU A 288 20.65 -9.54 -7.23
N SER A 289 21.01 -10.82 -7.36
CA SER A 289 21.87 -11.28 -8.46
C SER A 289 21.23 -11.07 -9.82
N TYR A 290 19.93 -11.28 -9.92
CA TYR A 290 19.18 -11.09 -11.16
C TYR A 290 19.08 -9.62 -11.55
N PHE A 291 18.70 -8.74 -10.59
CA PHE A 291 18.49 -7.31 -10.84
C PHE A 291 19.80 -6.50 -10.86
N GLY A 292 20.90 -7.04 -10.31
CA GLY A 292 22.16 -6.32 -10.14
C GLY A 292 22.06 -5.16 -9.14
N THR A 293 21.03 -5.12 -8.31
CA THR A 293 20.76 -4.06 -7.32
C THR A 293 20.42 -4.68 -5.96
N PRO A 294 20.89 -4.07 -4.85
CA PRO A 294 20.61 -4.60 -3.52
C PRO A 294 19.10 -4.48 -3.18
N TYR A 295 18.68 -5.27 -2.19
CA TYR A 295 17.38 -5.10 -1.56
C TYR A 295 17.17 -3.64 -1.15
N PRO A 296 16.05 -3.00 -1.55
CA PRO A 296 15.97 -1.55 -1.52
C PRO A 296 15.69 -0.94 -0.14
N TRP A 297 15.21 -1.73 0.84
CA TRP A 297 14.75 -1.23 2.14
C TRP A 297 15.76 -1.49 3.25
N ALA A 298 15.57 -0.82 4.40
CA ALA A 298 16.54 -0.87 5.51
C ALA A 298 16.41 -2.11 6.41
N LYS A 299 15.30 -2.83 6.33
CA LYS A 299 14.99 -4.07 7.03
C LYS A 299 14.06 -4.93 6.21
N LEU A 300 13.93 -6.20 6.61
CA LEU A 300 12.91 -7.10 6.10
C LEU A 300 12.18 -7.76 7.29
N ASP A 301 10.95 -7.35 7.51
CA ASP A 301 10.03 -8.03 8.42
C ASP A 301 9.09 -8.92 7.60
N ILE A 302 8.83 -10.12 8.07
CA ILE A 302 7.79 -11.00 7.53
C ILE A 302 6.75 -11.24 8.63
N LEU A 303 5.50 -10.84 8.34
CA LEU A 303 4.41 -10.79 9.32
C LEU A 303 3.41 -11.91 9.05
N ALA A 304 3.18 -12.76 10.03
CA ALA A 304 2.10 -13.76 10.01
C ALA A 304 0.84 -13.16 10.63
N VAL A 305 -0.16 -12.89 9.81
CA VAL A 305 -1.40 -12.23 10.22
C VAL A 305 -2.56 -13.22 10.21
N PRO A 306 -3.27 -13.42 11.32
CA PRO A 306 -4.53 -14.14 11.33
C PRO A 306 -5.59 -13.33 10.55
N ASP A 307 -6.56 -14.03 9.95
CA ASP A 307 -7.66 -13.41 9.21
C ASP A 307 -7.18 -12.34 8.19
N PHE A 308 -6.33 -12.75 7.27
CA PHE A 308 -5.87 -11.94 6.16
C PHE A 308 -6.58 -12.36 4.87
N ALA A 309 -7.22 -11.42 4.16
CA ALA A 309 -8.06 -11.73 3.00
C ALA A 309 -7.24 -12.25 1.80
N ALA A 310 -6.09 -11.63 1.52
CA ALA A 310 -5.16 -12.06 0.49
C ALA A 310 -4.28 -13.25 0.93
N GLY A 311 -3.41 -13.74 0.07
CA GLY A 311 -2.37 -14.70 0.42
C GLY A 311 -1.22 -14.02 1.15
N ALA A 312 -0.73 -12.93 0.57
CA ALA A 312 0.27 -12.06 1.14
C ALA A 312 0.10 -10.64 0.56
N MET A 313 0.95 -9.70 1.01
CA MET A 313 1.00 -8.31 0.56
C MET A 313 2.43 -7.80 0.71
N GLU A 314 2.93 -7.21 -0.35
CA GLU A 314 4.31 -6.79 -0.55
C GLU A 314 4.75 -5.54 0.21
N ASN A 315 4.05 -5.06 1.23
CA ASN A 315 4.39 -3.81 1.92
C ASN A 315 5.90 -3.64 2.10
N ALA A 316 6.43 -2.52 1.61
CA ALA A 316 7.86 -2.25 1.55
C ALA A 316 8.55 -2.43 2.91
N GLY A 317 9.47 -3.39 3.03
CA GLY A 317 10.21 -3.68 4.26
C GLY A 317 9.40 -4.36 5.38
N ALA A 318 8.10 -4.66 5.16
CA ALA A 318 7.19 -5.27 6.16
C ALA A 318 6.14 -6.15 5.48
N ILE A 319 6.59 -7.21 4.81
CA ILE A 319 5.74 -8.08 3.99
C ILE A 319 4.76 -8.85 4.87
N THR A 320 3.48 -8.74 4.55
CA THR A 320 2.40 -9.38 5.31
C THR A 320 1.97 -10.68 4.66
N TYR A 321 1.72 -11.70 5.46
CA TYR A 321 1.25 -13.02 4.99
C TYR A 321 0.06 -13.48 5.81
N ARG A 322 -0.87 -14.15 5.16
CA ARG A 322 -1.83 -14.97 5.89
C ARG A 322 -1.06 -16.01 6.70
N GLU A 323 -1.30 -16.09 8.01
CA GLU A 323 -0.55 -16.97 8.92
C GLU A 323 -0.51 -18.43 8.46
N THR A 324 -1.59 -18.94 7.84
CA THR A 324 -1.65 -20.32 7.34
C THR A 324 -0.65 -20.61 6.20
N LEU A 325 -0.11 -19.57 5.55
CA LEU A 325 0.97 -19.70 4.56
C LEU A 325 2.34 -19.64 5.22
N LEU A 326 2.51 -18.83 6.26
CA LEU A 326 3.81 -18.49 6.83
C LEU A 326 4.22 -19.36 8.03
N LEU A 327 3.27 -19.77 8.89
CA LEU A 327 3.54 -20.54 10.10
C LEU A 327 3.66 -22.03 9.79
N PHE A 328 4.74 -22.65 10.22
CA PHE A 328 5.01 -24.07 9.97
C PHE A 328 5.19 -24.83 11.28
N ASP A 329 4.64 -26.03 11.30
CA ASP A 329 4.87 -27.06 12.30
C ASP A 329 5.53 -28.30 11.66
N ASP A 330 5.84 -29.30 12.49
CA ASP A 330 6.48 -30.54 12.05
C ASP A 330 5.64 -31.36 11.06
N THR A 331 4.34 -31.07 10.94
CA THR A 331 3.40 -31.78 10.07
C THR A 331 3.30 -31.16 8.66
N ALA A 332 3.98 -30.06 8.42
CA ALA A 332 3.90 -29.32 7.17
C ALA A 332 4.40 -30.14 5.96
N THR A 333 3.51 -30.36 5.01
CA THR A 333 3.79 -31.16 3.82
C THR A 333 4.78 -30.46 2.86
N PRO A 334 5.54 -31.23 2.04
CA PRO A 334 6.39 -30.65 1.01
C PRO A 334 5.63 -29.72 0.05
N ALA A 335 4.40 -30.04 -0.28
CA ALA A 335 3.55 -29.21 -1.14
C ALA A 335 3.24 -27.84 -0.50
N ARG A 336 2.93 -27.81 0.81
CA ARG A 336 2.72 -26.57 1.56
C ARG A 336 3.99 -25.71 1.61
N LYS A 337 5.13 -26.33 1.89
CA LYS A 337 6.45 -25.68 1.89
C LYS A 337 6.79 -25.10 0.51
N ARG A 338 6.53 -25.86 -0.58
CA ARG A 338 6.73 -25.38 -1.95
C ARG A 338 5.82 -24.19 -2.29
N ARG A 339 4.54 -24.27 -1.89
CA ARG A 339 3.59 -23.15 -2.11
C ARG A 339 4.08 -21.88 -1.38
N TYR A 340 4.50 -21.99 -0.13
CA TYR A 340 5.06 -20.86 0.62
C TYR A 340 6.25 -20.24 -0.12
N LYS A 341 7.24 -21.04 -0.52
CA LYS A 341 8.43 -20.52 -1.23
C LYS A 341 8.07 -19.74 -2.48
N MET A 342 7.07 -20.20 -3.24
CA MET A 342 6.60 -19.49 -4.43
C MET A 342 5.91 -18.16 -4.09
N VAL A 343 5.07 -18.12 -3.05
CA VAL A 343 4.46 -16.87 -2.57
C VAL A 343 5.55 -15.95 -2.03
N HIS A 344 6.46 -16.46 -1.19
CA HIS A 344 7.53 -15.65 -0.62
C HIS A 344 8.46 -15.05 -1.66
N ALA A 345 8.80 -15.81 -2.70
CA ALA A 345 9.59 -15.29 -3.83
C ALA A 345 8.82 -14.25 -4.66
N HIS A 346 7.50 -14.35 -4.74
CA HIS A 346 6.63 -13.37 -5.38
C HIS A 346 6.64 -12.05 -4.61
N GLU A 347 6.35 -12.08 -3.31
CA GLU A 347 6.35 -10.89 -2.45
C GLU A 347 7.74 -10.22 -2.37
N LEU A 348 8.79 -11.02 -2.35
CA LEU A 348 10.15 -10.48 -2.39
C LEU A 348 10.50 -9.84 -3.73
N ALA A 349 9.98 -10.35 -4.85
CA ALA A 349 10.19 -9.74 -6.17
C ALA A 349 9.51 -8.37 -6.29
N HIS A 350 8.36 -8.20 -5.65
CA HIS A 350 7.66 -6.92 -5.57
C HIS A 350 8.49 -5.81 -4.92
N GLN A 351 9.44 -6.13 -4.05
CA GLN A 351 10.28 -5.11 -3.41
C GLN A 351 11.08 -4.28 -4.44
N TRP A 352 11.29 -4.81 -5.66
CA TRP A 352 11.82 -4.07 -6.81
C TRP A 352 10.72 -3.66 -7.77
N PHE A 353 9.79 -4.58 -8.12
CA PHE A 353 8.68 -4.35 -9.05
C PHE A 353 7.35 -4.30 -8.31
N GLY A 354 6.84 -3.10 -8.10
CA GLY A 354 5.70 -2.74 -7.26
C GLY A 354 6.11 -1.64 -6.31
N ASP A 355 7.17 -1.86 -5.55
CA ASP A 355 7.60 -0.96 -4.50
C ASP A 355 8.63 0.07 -5.00
N LEU A 356 9.80 -0.39 -5.49
CA LEU A 356 10.84 0.52 -5.98
C LEU A 356 10.39 1.17 -7.30
N VAL A 357 9.87 0.38 -8.22
CA VAL A 357 9.23 0.83 -9.47
C VAL A 357 7.75 0.51 -9.39
N THR A 358 6.90 1.53 -9.37
CA THR A 358 5.45 1.42 -9.14
C THR A 358 4.68 1.85 -10.38
N PRO A 359 3.57 1.17 -10.78
CA PRO A 359 2.72 1.63 -11.87
C PRO A 359 2.07 2.98 -11.52
N ALA A 360 1.88 3.82 -12.55
CA ALA A 360 1.27 5.14 -12.34
C ALA A 360 -0.23 5.05 -12.01
N TRP A 361 -0.89 4.00 -12.45
CA TRP A 361 -2.32 3.78 -12.22
C TRP A 361 -2.69 2.29 -12.15
N TRP A 362 -3.80 2.00 -11.53
CA TRP A 362 -4.32 0.65 -11.29
C TRP A 362 -4.58 -0.18 -12.55
N ASN A 363 -4.79 0.45 -13.72
CA ASN A 363 -4.93 -0.27 -14.98
C ASN A 363 -3.70 -1.11 -15.34
N ASP A 364 -2.53 -0.75 -14.81
CA ASP A 364 -1.26 -1.40 -15.08
C ASP A 364 -0.82 -2.36 -13.95
N ILE A 365 -1.65 -2.57 -12.92
CA ILE A 365 -1.34 -3.46 -11.79
C ILE A 365 -1.04 -4.88 -12.24
N TRP A 366 -1.64 -5.33 -13.36
CA TRP A 366 -1.36 -6.63 -13.94
C TRP A 366 0.13 -6.82 -14.30
N LEU A 367 0.81 -5.75 -14.69
CA LEU A 367 2.24 -5.80 -15.00
C LEU A 367 3.05 -6.07 -13.73
N ASN A 368 2.68 -5.43 -12.62
CA ASN A 368 3.25 -5.67 -11.31
C ASN A 368 3.11 -7.15 -10.92
N GLU A 369 1.88 -7.64 -10.89
CA GLU A 369 1.53 -9.00 -10.48
C GLU A 369 2.06 -10.10 -11.39
N ALA A 370 1.94 -9.90 -12.70
CA ALA A 370 2.42 -10.88 -13.68
C ALA A 370 3.95 -10.98 -13.66
N PHE A 371 4.63 -9.85 -13.50
CA PHE A 371 6.09 -9.83 -13.41
C PHE A 371 6.57 -10.51 -12.12
N ALA A 372 6.01 -10.19 -10.96
CA ALA A 372 6.37 -10.82 -9.69
C ALA A 372 6.10 -12.34 -9.71
N THR A 373 4.96 -12.75 -10.29
CA THR A 373 4.65 -14.17 -10.50
C THR A 373 5.71 -14.86 -11.36
N TRP A 374 6.12 -14.26 -12.48
CA TRP A 374 7.17 -14.80 -13.35
C TRP A 374 8.52 -14.82 -12.63
N MET A 375 8.88 -13.73 -11.96
CA MET A 375 10.14 -13.56 -11.23
C MET A 375 10.27 -14.55 -10.07
N ALA A 376 9.16 -14.88 -9.39
CA ALA A 376 9.16 -15.93 -8.35
C ALA A 376 9.70 -17.27 -8.89
N HIS A 377 9.28 -17.66 -10.10
CA HIS A 377 9.81 -18.90 -10.72
C HIS A 377 11.30 -18.78 -11.09
N VAL A 378 11.73 -17.60 -11.56
CA VAL A 378 13.13 -17.35 -11.89
C VAL A 378 14.00 -17.36 -10.64
N ALA A 379 13.60 -16.64 -9.60
CA ALA A 379 14.32 -16.56 -8.33
C ALA A 379 14.44 -17.94 -7.67
N MET A 380 13.36 -18.71 -7.67
CA MET A 380 13.36 -20.07 -7.11
C MET A 380 14.20 -21.06 -7.93
N ASP A 381 14.26 -20.90 -9.26
CA ASP A 381 15.12 -21.72 -10.10
C ASP A 381 16.62 -21.42 -9.87
N ILE A 382 16.95 -20.17 -9.52
CA ILE A 382 18.32 -19.76 -9.12
C ILE A 382 18.62 -20.26 -7.70
N ALA A 383 17.70 -20.09 -6.74
CA ALA A 383 17.91 -20.45 -5.35
C ALA A 383 17.91 -21.97 -5.12
N GLU A 384 17.10 -22.73 -5.89
CA GLU A 384 16.93 -24.19 -5.80
C GLU A 384 16.91 -24.83 -7.19
N PRO A 385 18.05 -24.95 -7.91
CA PRO A 385 18.11 -25.38 -9.32
C PRO A 385 17.49 -26.77 -9.60
N ASP A 386 17.60 -27.67 -8.61
CA ASP A 386 17.14 -29.07 -8.74
C ASP A 386 15.63 -29.24 -8.51
N SER A 387 14.93 -28.16 -8.16
CA SER A 387 13.51 -28.20 -7.75
C SER A 387 12.51 -28.01 -8.90
N ASN A 388 12.96 -27.88 -10.15
CA ASN A 388 12.14 -27.82 -11.37
C ASN A 388 11.09 -26.68 -11.44
N TYR A 389 11.37 -25.50 -10.89
CA TYR A 389 10.43 -24.36 -10.91
C TYR A 389 10.15 -23.83 -12.33
N ARG A 390 11.11 -23.89 -13.25
CA ARG A 390 10.88 -23.57 -14.68
C ARG A 390 9.86 -24.48 -15.34
N ARG A 391 9.85 -25.76 -14.98
CA ARG A 391 8.85 -26.70 -15.50
C ARG A 391 7.46 -26.36 -15.03
N ASP A 392 7.32 -25.91 -13.78
CA ASP A 392 6.03 -25.47 -13.21
C ASP A 392 5.52 -24.21 -13.94
N LEU A 393 6.41 -23.26 -14.27
CA LEU A 393 6.07 -22.08 -15.06
C LEU A 393 5.52 -22.46 -16.46
N LEU A 394 6.19 -23.38 -17.17
CA LEU A 394 5.70 -23.87 -18.45
C LEU A 394 4.33 -24.56 -18.33
N GLY A 395 4.15 -25.41 -17.31
CA GLY A 395 2.88 -26.07 -17.04
C GLY A 395 1.76 -25.09 -16.71
N ARG A 396 2.05 -23.98 -16.01
CA ARG A 396 1.10 -22.90 -15.73
C ARG A 396 0.72 -22.17 -17.02
N GLY A 397 1.70 -21.78 -17.85
CA GLY A 397 1.46 -21.13 -19.13
C GLY A 397 0.57 -21.95 -20.07
N LEU A 398 0.83 -23.25 -20.18
CA LEU A 398 0.01 -24.16 -21.00
C LEU A 398 -1.44 -24.27 -20.48
N ARG A 399 -1.67 -24.26 -19.17
CA ARG A 399 -3.02 -24.28 -18.60
C ARG A 399 -3.78 -22.98 -18.87
N VAL A 400 -3.12 -21.83 -18.79
CA VAL A 400 -3.73 -20.52 -19.10
C VAL A 400 -4.11 -20.47 -20.58
N MET A 401 -3.20 -20.84 -21.49
CA MET A 401 -3.48 -20.90 -22.93
C MET A 401 -4.64 -21.85 -23.28
N ALA A 402 -4.74 -22.99 -22.58
CA ALA A 402 -5.86 -23.90 -22.76
C ALA A 402 -7.19 -23.29 -22.30
N GLY A 403 -7.18 -22.46 -21.25
CA GLY A 403 -8.34 -21.69 -20.79
C GLY A 403 -8.79 -20.67 -21.83
N ASP A 404 -7.86 -19.88 -22.36
CA ASP A 404 -8.13 -18.85 -23.40
C ASP A 404 -8.67 -19.43 -24.70
N SER A 405 -8.30 -20.67 -25.03
CA SER A 405 -8.77 -21.33 -26.26
C SER A 405 -10.23 -21.81 -26.18
N LEU A 406 -10.87 -21.71 -25.03
CA LEU A 406 -12.27 -22.14 -24.81
C LEU A 406 -13.27 -20.97 -24.84
N VAL A 407 -12.81 -19.73 -25.09
CA VAL A 407 -13.63 -18.51 -25.17
C VAL A 407 -13.97 -18.16 -26.61
#